data_7defc7d2eada2876330739d04d925ca2
#
_entry.id   7defc7d2eada2876330739d04d925ca2
#
_cell.length_a   1.000
_cell.length_b   1.000
_cell.length_c   1.000
_cell.angle_alpha   90.00
_cell.angle_beta   90.00
_cell.angle_gamma   90.00
#
_symmetry.space_group_name_H-M   'P 1'
#
loop_
_entity.id
_entity.type
_entity.pdbx_description
1 polymer ?
#
loop_
_entity_poly.entity_id
_entity_poly.type
_entity_poly.pdbx_seq_one_letter_code
_entity_poly.pdbx_strand_id
1 'polypeptide(L)'
;EMEKIKKRAGDDRMKLQQEMMALYKKEKVNPAAGCLPILLQIPIFFSLYKVLFVTIEVRHAPFIGWITDLSAPDPSSILNLFGLLPFSPPGPESFLVIFSIGVYPILMGITMWLQQKLNPAPTDKTQQMIFAWMPWIFMFLLGQFSSGLVIYWVANNIITFAQQYFIMASQGVKPDIFGNILSSFKKEGASKEN
;
A
#
# COMPACT_ATOMS: atom_id res chain seq x y z
N GLU A 1 7.75 20.90 14.35
CA GLU A 1 9.11 21.32 13.99
C GLU A 1 9.46 20.97 12.54
N MET A 2 9.12 19.77 12.05
CA MET A 2 9.36 19.34 10.66
C MET A 2 8.82 20.33 9.62
N GLU A 3 7.61 20.87 9.81
CA GLU A 3 7.07 21.90 8.92
C GLU A 3 7.84 23.22 8.93
N LYS A 4 8.36 23.62 10.10
CA LYS A 4 9.20 24.81 10.21
C LYS A 4 10.51 24.66 9.46
N ILE A 5 11.13 23.48 9.57
CA ILE A 5 12.34 23.13 8.82
C ILE A 5 12.06 23.17 7.31
N LYS A 6 10.94 22.56 6.86
CA LYS A 6 10.55 22.57 5.45
C LYS A 6 10.33 23.97 4.89
N LYS A 7 9.68 24.85 5.67
CA LYS A 7 9.49 26.26 5.29
C LYS A 7 10.82 27.04 5.26
N ARG A 8 11.76 26.74 6.18
CA ARG A 8 13.06 27.41 6.27
C ARG A 8 14.03 26.98 5.20
N ALA A 9 14.05 25.70 4.87
CA ALA A 9 14.92 25.14 3.84
C ALA A 9 14.46 25.50 2.42
N GLY A 10 13.15 25.78 2.22
CA GLY A 10 12.59 26.10 0.90
C GLY A 10 12.88 25.01 -0.12
N ASP A 11 13.49 25.37 -1.25
CA ASP A 11 13.84 24.43 -2.34
C ASP A 11 15.24 23.80 -2.17
N ASP A 12 16.02 24.17 -1.13
CA ASP A 12 17.34 23.60 -0.86
C ASP A 12 17.21 22.22 -0.22
N ARG A 13 17.32 21.18 -1.06
CA ARG A 13 17.21 19.77 -0.64
C ARG A 13 18.31 19.34 0.32
N MET A 14 19.55 19.82 0.12
CA MET A 14 20.66 19.44 0.98
C MET A 14 20.49 19.99 2.39
N LYS A 15 20.11 21.25 2.48
CA LYS A 15 19.82 21.92 3.74
C LYS A 15 18.63 21.26 4.47
N LEU A 16 17.55 20.95 3.73
CA LEU A 16 16.40 20.24 4.27
C LEU A 16 16.80 18.88 4.88
N GLN A 17 17.59 18.10 4.16
CA GLN A 17 18.04 16.78 4.62
C GLN A 17 18.95 16.89 5.84
N GLN A 18 19.87 17.84 5.86
CA GLN A 18 20.76 18.09 7.01
C GLN A 18 19.98 18.51 8.26
N GLU A 19 19.07 19.47 8.14
CA GLU A 19 18.24 19.94 9.27
C GLU A 19 17.31 18.84 9.78
N MET A 20 16.75 18.00 8.89
CA MET A 20 15.94 16.84 9.28
C MET A 20 16.76 15.79 10.04
N MET A 21 17.97 15.48 9.57
CA MET A 21 18.87 14.55 10.28
C MET A 21 19.30 15.10 11.64
N ALA A 22 19.54 16.42 11.73
CA ALA A 22 19.84 17.08 12.99
C ALA A 22 18.66 17.00 13.98
N LEU A 23 17.43 17.18 13.49
CA LEU A 23 16.21 17.02 14.28
C LEU A 23 16.07 15.58 14.80
N TYR A 24 16.24 14.56 13.95
CA TYR A 24 16.18 13.16 14.38
C TYR A 24 17.23 12.81 15.45
N LYS A 25 18.44 13.35 15.32
CA LYS A 25 19.50 13.19 16.33
C LYS A 25 19.12 13.89 17.64
N LYS A 26 18.59 15.10 17.58
CA LYS A 26 18.15 15.88 18.75
C LYS A 26 17.04 15.16 19.51
N GLU A 27 16.03 14.66 18.79
CA GLU A 27 14.88 13.94 19.37
C GLU A 27 15.20 12.46 19.67
N LYS A 28 16.45 12.01 19.43
CA LYS A 28 16.90 10.61 19.62
C LYS A 28 16.01 9.59 18.89
N VAL A 29 15.45 9.96 17.75
CA VAL A 29 14.61 9.09 16.91
C VAL A 29 15.46 8.53 15.77
N ASN A 30 15.40 7.20 15.59
CA ASN A 30 16.06 6.54 14.48
C ASN A 30 15.12 6.50 13.27
N PRO A 31 15.42 7.20 12.15
CA PRO A 31 14.56 7.16 10.95
C PRO A 31 14.45 5.75 10.34
N ALA A 32 15.46 4.90 10.55
CA ALA A 32 15.42 3.51 10.07
C ALA A 32 14.41 2.63 10.84
N ALA A 33 13.94 3.05 12.02
CA ALA A 33 12.92 2.30 12.75
C ALA A 33 11.58 2.22 11.97
N GLY A 34 11.32 3.17 11.08
CA GLY A 34 10.14 3.17 10.22
C GLY A 34 10.11 2.06 9.16
N CYS A 35 11.27 1.52 8.78
CA CYS A 35 11.35 0.40 7.83
C CYS A 35 11.41 -0.98 8.51
N LEU A 36 11.55 -1.05 9.84
CA LEU A 36 11.62 -2.30 10.60
C LEU A 36 10.40 -3.22 10.36
N PRO A 37 9.15 -2.73 10.32
CA PRO A 37 7.99 -3.55 10.02
C PRO A 37 8.09 -4.25 8.66
N ILE A 38 8.65 -3.59 7.65
CA ILE A 38 8.84 -4.17 6.31
C ILE A 38 9.85 -5.31 6.36
N LEU A 39 10.96 -5.15 7.09
CA LEU A 39 11.96 -6.20 7.24
C LEU A 39 11.39 -7.43 7.96
N LEU A 40 10.55 -7.23 8.98
CA LEU A 40 9.85 -8.32 9.67
C LEU A 40 8.78 -8.98 8.79
N GLN A 41 8.18 -8.21 7.89
CA GLN A 41 7.15 -8.71 6.97
C GLN A 41 7.70 -9.67 5.93
N ILE A 42 8.95 -9.50 5.47
CA ILE A 42 9.56 -10.33 4.41
C ILE A 42 9.57 -11.82 4.78
N PRO A 43 10.09 -12.25 5.96
CA PRO A 43 10.04 -13.65 6.36
C PRO A 43 8.62 -14.21 6.48
N ILE A 44 7.69 -13.40 7.00
CA ILE A 44 6.28 -13.78 7.14
C ILE A 44 5.66 -14.02 5.76
N PHE A 45 5.92 -13.11 4.82
CA PHE A 45 5.46 -13.24 3.44
C PHE A 45 5.97 -14.52 2.77
N PHE A 46 7.27 -14.80 2.86
CA PHE A 46 7.85 -16.02 2.30
C PHE A 46 7.30 -17.28 2.95
N SER A 47 7.11 -17.27 4.26
CA SER A 47 6.52 -18.41 4.97
C SER A 47 5.09 -18.67 4.52
N LEU A 48 4.28 -17.63 4.43
CA LEU A 48 2.88 -17.73 3.98
C LEU A 48 2.81 -18.17 2.51
N TYR A 49 3.63 -17.57 1.64
CA TYR A 49 3.75 -17.97 0.25
C TYR A 49 4.05 -19.47 0.14
N LYS A 50 5.05 -19.96 0.87
CA LYS A 50 5.42 -21.37 0.89
C LYS A 50 4.27 -22.26 1.37
N VAL A 51 3.59 -21.88 2.45
CA VAL A 51 2.43 -22.64 2.98
C VAL A 51 1.33 -22.75 1.92
N LEU A 52 0.94 -21.65 1.28
CA LEU A 52 -0.12 -21.62 0.27
C LEU A 52 0.18 -22.49 -0.95
N PHE A 53 1.47 -22.66 -1.31
CA PHE A 53 1.87 -23.47 -2.46
C PHE A 53 2.14 -24.94 -2.12
N VAL A 54 2.55 -25.25 -0.88
CA VAL A 54 2.96 -26.61 -0.48
C VAL A 54 1.85 -27.34 0.24
N THR A 55 0.96 -26.64 0.94
CA THR A 55 -0.09 -27.26 1.77
C THR A 55 -1.25 -27.70 0.90
N ILE A 56 -1.50 -29.02 0.88
CA ILE A 56 -2.54 -29.64 0.07
C ILE A 56 -3.94 -29.18 0.52
N GLU A 57 -4.13 -28.94 1.81
CA GLU A 57 -5.40 -28.54 2.41
C GLU A 57 -5.86 -27.15 1.94
N VAL A 58 -4.95 -26.30 1.51
CA VAL A 58 -5.26 -24.94 0.99
C VAL A 58 -5.58 -24.96 -0.48
N ARG A 59 -5.09 -25.97 -1.19
CA ARG A 59 -5.32 -26.13 -2.61
C ARG A 59 -6.79 -26.46 -2.88
N HIS A 60 -7.43 -25.65 -3.74
CA HIS A 60 -8.87 -25.72 -4.03
C HIS A 60 -9.77 -25.54 -2.79
N ALA A 61 -9.22 -24.96 -1.70
CA ALA A 61 -10.02 -24.63 -0.53
C ALA A 61 -10.86 -23.36 -0.82
N PRO A 62 -12.19 -23.45 -0.72
CA PRO A 62 -13.06 -22.30 -0.89
C PRO A 62 -12.92 -21.33 0.29
N PHE A 63 -13.08 -20.06 -0.01
CA PHE A 63 -13.12 -18.98 0.98
C PHE A 63 -14.42 -18.18 0.82
N ILE A 64 -14.50 -17.00 1.38
CA ILE A 64 -15.70 -16.16 1.36
C ILE A 64 -15.95 -15.60 -0.07
N GLY A 65 -17.22 -15.60 -0.49
CA GLY A 65 -17.68 -14.99 -1.73
C GLY A 65 -17.30 -15.80 -2.98
N TRP A 66 -16.63 -15.17 -3.91
CA TRP A 66 -16.25 -15.75 -5.21
C TRP A 66 -14.91 -16.48 -5.20
N ILE A 67 -14.19 -16.49 -4.10
CA ILE A 67 -12.92 -17.19 -3.98
C ILE A 67 -13.17 -18.68 -3.74
N THR A 68 -12.94 -19.45 -4.78
CA THR A 68 -13.11 -20.91 -4.76
C THR A 68 -11.80 -21.67 -4.55
N ASP A 69 -10.66 -20.96 -4.66
CA ASP A 69 -9.32 -21.52 -4.48
C ASP A 69 -8.38 -20.46 -3.91
N LEU A 70 -7.95 -20.64 -2.66
CA LEU A 70 -7.02 -19.74 -2.00
C LEU A 70 -5.61 -19.77 -2.60
N SER A 71 -5.24 -20.87 -3.27
CA SER A 71 -3.93 -21.02 -3.91
C SER A 71 -3.85 -20.40 -5.30
N ALA A 72 -5.01 -20.11 -5.92
CA ALA A 72 -5.11 -19.48 -7.22
C ALA A 72 -5.27 -17.95 -7.11
N PRO A 73 -4.96 -17.19 -8.17
CA PRO A 73 -5.30 -15.77 -8.26
C PRO A 73 -6.80 -15.51 -8.12
N ASP A 74 -7.15 -14.28 -7.77
CA ASP A 74 -8.54 -13.83 -7.69
C ASP A 74 -9.25 -14.02 -9.05
N PRO A 75 -10.31 -14.84 -9.13
CA PRO A 75 -11.00 -15.11 -10.39
C PRO A 75 -11.84 -13.92 -10.89
N SER A 76 -12.11 -12.94 -10.06
CA SER A 76 -12.79 -11.72 -10.48
C SER A 76 -11.88 -10.85 -11.34
N SER A 77 -12.46 -10.08 -12.25
CA SER A 77 -11.69 -9.20 -13.15
C SER A 77 -12.42 -7.90 -13.43
N ILE A 78 -11.69 -6.80 -13.38
CA ILE A 78 -12.22 -5.50 -13.80
C ILE A 78 -12.57 -5.48 -15.29
N LEU A 79 -11.90 -6.29 -16.12
CA LEU A 79 -12.10 -6.29 -17.57
C LEU A 79 -13.50 -6.76 -17.97
N ASN A 80 -14.10 -7.69 -17.22
CA ASN A 80 -15.49 -8.12 -17.43
C ASN A 80 -16.45 -7.51 -16.39
N LEU A 81 -16.07 -6.39 -15.76
CA LEU A 81 -16.82 -5.73 -14.70
C LEU A 81 -17.24 -6.72 -13.59
N PHE A 82 -16.28 -7.53 -13.15
CA PHE A 82 -16.47 -8.52 -12.09
C PHE A 82 -17.58 -9.55 -12.36
N GLY A 83 -17.72 -9.94 -13.64
CA GLY A 83 -18.71 -10.92 -14.07
C GLY A 83 -20.03 -10.34 -14.57
N LEU A 84 -20.18 -9.02 -14.64
CA LEU A 84 -21.37 -8.37 -15.21
C LEU A 84 -21.42 -8.46 -16.73
N LEU A 85 -20.27 -8.59 -17.40
CA LEU A 85 -20.19 -8.77 -18.85
C LEU A 85 -20.10 -10.24 -19.22
N PRO A 86 -20.75 -10.67 -20.32
CA PRO A 86 -20.90 -12.08 -20.68
C PRO A 86 -19.67 -12.67 -21.38
N PHE A 87 -18.46 -12.21 -21.07
CA PHE A 87 -17.23 -12.79 -21.61
C PHE A 87 -16.24 -13.12 -20.50
N SER A 88 -15.42 -14.15 -20.73
CA SER A 88 -14.38 -14.56 -19.80
C SER A 88 -13.19 -13.59 -19.84
N PRO A 89 -12.57 -13.27 -18.69
CA PRO A 89 -11.33 -12.51 -18.65
C PRO A 89 -10.23 -13.20 -19.48
N PRO A 90 -9.21 -12.45 -19.94
CA PRO A 90 -8.07 -13.01 -20.63
C PRO A 90 -7.40 -14.12 -19.81
N GLY A 91 -7.12 -15.26 -20.45
CA GLY A 91 -6.42 -16.37 -19.83
C GLY A 91 -4.93 -16.05 -19.55
N PRO A 92 -4.24 -16.93 -18.81
CA PRO A 92 -2.85 -16.74 -18.40
C PRO A 92 -1.86 -16.62 -19.56
N GLU A 93 -2.22 -17.12 -20.75
CA GLU A 93 -1.42 -17.03 -21.98
C GLU A 93 -1.47 -15.62 -22.62
N SER A 94 -2.40 -14.78 -22.20
CA SER A 94 -2.58 -13.45 -22.78
C SER A 94 -1.79 -12.40 -21.99
N PHE A 95 -1.06 -11.52 -22.71
CA PHE A 95 -0.43 -10.35 -22.10
C PHE A 95 -1.46 -9.47 -21.35
N LEU A 96 -2.71 -9.47 -21.78
CA LEU A 96 -3.78 -8.69 -21.15
C LEU A 96 -4.16 -9.20 -19.74
N VAL A 97 -3.70 -10.38 -19.34
CA VAL A 97 -3.93 -10.91 -17.98
C VAL A 97 -3.41 -9.97 -16.88
N ILE A 98 -2.36 -9.20 -17.17
CA ILE A 98 -1.79 -8.23 -16.23
C ILE A 98 -2.84 -7.16 -15.85
N PHE A 99 -3.74 -6.83 -16.77
CA PHE A 99 -4.84 -5.88 -16.55
C PHE A 99 -6.10 -6.55 -15.99
N SER A 100 -6.13 -7.87 -15.91
CA SER A 100 -7.21 -8.65 -15.31
C SER A 100 -7.08 -8.62 -13.78
N ILE A 101 -7.35 -7.46 -13.18
CA ILE A 101 -7.20 -7.25 -11.75
C ILE A 101 -8.51 -7.55 -11.06
N GLY A 102 -8.44 -8.41 -10.02
CA GLY A 102 -9.57 -8.79 -9.19
C GLY A 102 -9.90 -7.76 -8.11
N VAL A 103 -10.98 -8.03 -7.38
CA VAL A 103 -11.45 -7.17 -6.28
C VAL A 103 -10.44 -7.09 -5.14
N TYR A 104 -9.87 -8.23 -4.71
CA TYR A 104 -8.92 -8.24 -3.60
C TYR A 104 -7.61 -7.49 -3.91
N PRO A 105 -6.99 -7.63 -5.09
CA PRO A 105 -5.87 -6.76 -5.49
C PRO A 105 -6.20 -5.27 -5.47
N ILE A 106 -7.41 -4.88 -5.91
CA ILE A 106 -7.85 -3.49 -5.85
C ILE A 106 -7.97 -3.03 -4.39
N LEU A 107 -8.60 -3.83 -3.52
CA LEU A 107 -8.69 -3.55 -2.09
C LEU A 107 -7.30 -3.43 -1.45
N MET A 108 -6.35 -4.26 -1.87
CA MET A 108 -4.96 -4.18 -1.42
C MET A 108 -4.34 -2.82 -1.78
N GLY A 109 -4.47 -2.39 -3.02
CA GLY A 109 -3.97 -1.07 -3.45
C GLY A 109 -4.60 0.08 -2.66
N ILE A 110 -5.92 0.05 -2.47
CA ILE A 110 -6.66 1.07 -1.71
C ILE A 110 -6.23 1.07 -0.23
N THR A 111 -6.13 -0.09 0.41
CA THR A 111 -5.73 -0.18 1.83
C THR A 111 -4.29 0.26 2.04
N MET A 112 -3.37 -0.07 1.14
CA MET A 112 -2.00 0.44 1.15
C MET A 112 -1.95 1.97 0.99
N TRP A 113 -2.73 2.51 0.07
CA TRP A 113 -2.83 3.95 -0.15
C TRP A 113 -3.38 4.67 1.09
N LEU A 114 -4.44 4.14 1.71
CA LEU A 114 -5.00 4.69 2.96
C LEU A 114 -3.97 4.66 4.10
N GLN A 115 -3.21 3.56 4.24
CA GLN A 115 -2.18 3.44 5.26
C GLN A 115 -1.07 4.49 5.10
N GLN A 116 -0.70 4.82 3.86
CA GLN A 116 0.26 5.88 3.61
C GLN A 116 -0.24 7.27 4.04
N LYS A 117 -1.55 7.50 4.06
CA LYS A 117 -2.14 8.79 4.48
C LYS A 117 -2.10 9.03 5.98
N LEU A 118 -1.87 8.00 6.79
CA LEU A 118 -1.61 8.15 8.22
C LEU A 118 -0.23 8.75 8.52
N ASN A 119 0.73 8.47 7.67
CA ASN A 119 2.11 8.93 7.87
C ASN A 119 2.31 10.32 7.26
N PRO A 120 3.14 11.18 7.87
CA PRO A 120 3.51 12.44 7.25
C PRO A 120 4.22 12.20 5.92
N ALA A 121 3.90 13.03 4.92
CA ALA A 121 4.51 12.91 3.60
C ALA A 121 6.04 13.05 3.70
N PRO A 122 6.81 12.19 3.01
CA PRO A 122 8.26 12.31 2.93
C PRO A 122 8.69 13.71 2.50
N THR A 123 9.86 14.13 2.92
CA THR A 123 10.39 15.46 2.58
C THR A 123 10.96 15.51 1.17
N ASP A 124 11.52 14.42 0.70
CA ASP A 124 12.10 14.30 -0.65
C ASP A 124 11.03 14.05 -1.71
N LYS A 125 11.08 14.82 -2.82
CA LYS A 125 10.11 14.72 -3.93
C LYS A 125 10.15 13.36 -4.63
N THR A 126 11.34 12.77 -4.78
CA THR A 126 11.51 11.46 -5.42
C THR A 126 10.88 10.38 -4.56
N GLN A 127 11.13 10.43 -3.26
CA GLN A 127 10.53 9.51 -2.30
C GLN A 127 9.00 9.66 -2.26
N GLN A 128 8.48 10.89 -2.31
CA GLN A 128 7.03 11.14 -2.42
C GLN A 128 6.43 10.46 -3.66
N MET A 129 7.10 10.56 -4.80
CA MET A 129 6.66 9.94 -6.05
C MET A 129 6.67 8.41 -5.94
N ILE A 130 7.76 7.83 -5.43
CA ILE A 130 7.87 6.38 -5.22
C ILE A 130 6.72 5.88 -4.32
N PHE A 131 6.50 6.52 -3.18
CA PHE A 131 5.42 6.13 -2.27
C PHE A 131 4.04 6.31 -2.89
N ALA A 132 3.80 7.35 -3.69
CA ALA A 132 2.51 7.57 -4.35
C ALA A 132 2.16 6.47 -5.35
N TRP A 133 3.16 5.97 -6.10
CA TRP A 133 2.97 4.93 -7.10
C TRP A 133 3.04 3.50 -6.54
N MET A 134 3.71 3.30 -5.43
CA MET A 134 3.96 1.98 -4.84
C MET A 134 2.69 1.14 -4.63
N PRO A 135 1.56 1.65 -4.07
CA PRO A 135 0.36 0.84 -3.91
C PRO A 135 -0.19 0.31 -5.22
N TRP A 136 -0.15 1.14 -6.27
CA TRP A 136 -0.65 0.78 -7.60
C TRP A 136 0.25 -0.23 -8.29
N ILE A 137 1.58 -0.06 -8.19
CA ILE A 137 2.56 -1.03 -8.69
C ILE A 137 2.35 -2.38 -8.00
N PHE A 138 2.19 -2.39 -6.67
CA PHE A 138 1.94 -3.64 -5.93
C PHE A 138 0.61 -4.28 -6.30
N MET A 139 -0.43 -3.49 -6.52
CA MET A 139 -1.73 -3.98 -6.99
C MET A 139 -1.60 -4.77 -8.31
N PHE A 140 -0.87 -4.26 -9.28
CA PHE A 140 -0.63 -4.95 -10.55
C PHE A 140 0.30 -6.15 -10.40
N LEU A 141 1.42 -5.97 -9.67
CA LEU A 141 2.43 -7.01 -9.50
C LEU A 141 1.90 -8.20 -8.71
N LEU A 142 1.22 -7.96 -7.59
CA LEU A 142 0.70 -9.00 -6.70
C LEU A 142 -0.71 -9.45 -7.06
N GLY A 143 -1.37 -8.78 -8.00
CA GLY A 143 -2.71 -9.15 -8.48
C GLY A 143 -2.77 -10.53 -9.13
N GLN A 144 -1.63 -11.05 -9.58
CA GLN A 144 -1.50 -12.39 -10.18
C GLN A 144 -1.05 -13.45 -9.17
N PHE A 145 -0.85 -13.07 -7.91
CA PHE A 145 -0.52 -14.02 -6.85
C PHE A 145 -1.77 -14.71 -6.30
N SER A 146 -1.55 -15.76 -5.49
CA SER A 146 -2.63 -16.49 -4.84
C SER A 146 -3.55 -15.57 -4.04
N SER A 147 -4.85 -15.80 -4.14
CA SER A 147 -5.89 -15.03 -3.43
C SER A 147 -5.64 -14.99 -1.92
N GLY A 148 -5.20 -16.11 -1.34
CA GLY A 148 -4.89 -16.20 0.08
C GLY A 148 -3.80 -15.22 0.52
N LEU A 149 -2.78 -15.00 -0.30
CA LEU A 149 -1.71 -14.06 -0.02
C LEU A 149 -2.19 -12.61 -0.10
N VAL A 150 -2.99 -12.30 -1.11
CA VAL A 150 -3.56 -10.95 -1.29
C VAL A 150 -4.55 -10.62 -0.17
N ILE A 151 -5.41 -11.57 0.22
CA ILE A 151 -6.35 -11.44 1.35
C ILE A 151 -5.59 -11.19 2.66
N TYR A 152 -4.54 -11.98 2.92
CA TYR A 152 -3.66 -11.74 4.07
C TYR A 152 -3.12 -10.30 4.07
N TRP A 153 -2.65 -9.80 2.92
CA TRP A 153 -2.10 -8.46 2.82
C TRP A 153 -3.16 -7.38 3.09
N VAL A 154 -4.36 -7.53 2.54
CA VAL A 154 -5.49 -6.63 2.82
C VAL A 154 -5.81 -6.61 4.32
N ALA A 155 -5.94 -7.79 4.94
CA ALA A 155 -6.21 -7.91 6.37
C ALA A 155 -5.10 -7.26 7.22
N ASN A 156 -3.84 -7.52 6.87
CA ASN A 156 -2.69 -6.92 7.54
C ASN A 156 -2.69 -5.39 7.42
N ASN A 157 -2.99 -4.84 6.24
CA ASN A 157 -3.09 -3.40 6.04
C ASN A 157 -4.21 -2.78 6.91
N ILE A 158 -5.38 -3.41 6.96
CA ILE A 158 -6.52 -2.92 7.76
C ILE A 158 -6.19 -2.95 9.25
N ILE A 159 -5.62 -4.05 9.74
CA ILE A 159 -5.23 -4.19 11.15
C ILE A 159 -4.16 -3.17 11.51
N THR A 160 -3.14 -3.02 10.67
CA THR A 160 -2.04 -2.06 10.90
C THR A 160 -2.55 -0.62 10.85
N PHE A 161 -3.46 -0.30 9.92
CA PHE A 161 -4.11 1.00 9.85
C PHE A 161 -4.87 1.30 11.15
N ALA A 162 -5.69 0.37 11.62
CA ALA A 162 -6.43 0.52 12.87
C ALA A 162 -5.48 0.70 14.06
N GLN A 163 -4.44 -0.14 14.18
CA GLN A 163 -3.43 -0.03 15.22
C GLN A 163 -2.75 1.34 15.24
N GLN A 164 -2.26 1.80 14.09
CA GLN A 164 -1.58 3.09 13.98
C GLN A 164 -2.52 4.24 14.34
N TYR A 165 -3.75 4.20 13.86
CA TYR A 165 -4.76 5.21 14.18
C TYR A 165 -5.02 5.28 15.68
N PHE A 166 -5.23 4.14 16.35
CA PHE A 166 -5.47 4.10 17.79
C PHE A 166 -4.27 4.58 18.61
N ILE A 167 -3.04 4.19 18.20
CA ILE A 167 -1.82 4.64 18.87
C ILE A 167 -1.68 6.16 18.74
N MET A 168 -1.88 6.72 17.56
CA MET A 168 -1.79 8.17 17.34
C MET A 168 -2.87 8.92 18.14
N ALA A 169 -4.10 8.42 18.13
CA ALA A 169 -5.21 9.00 18.87
C ALA A 169 -4.96 8.95 20.39
N SER A 170 -4.40 7.87 20.94
CA SER A 170 -4.07 7.75 22.35
C SER A 170 -2.95 8.70 22.80
N GLN A 171 -2.07 9.08 21.89
CA GLN A 171 -1.02 10.07 22.11
C GLN A 171 -1.48 11.53 21.89
N GLY A 172 -2.79 11.75 21.68
CA GLY A 172 -3.36 13.07 21.45
C GLY A 172 -3.13 13.62 20.03
N VAL A 173 -2.55 12.84 19.14
CA VAL A 173 -2.36 13.20 17.73
C VAL A 173 -3.51 12.65 16.92
N LYS A 174 -4.42 13.50 16.45
CA LYS A 174 -5.47 13.09 15.52
C LYS A 174 -4.93 13.17 14.10
N PRO A 175 -4.72 12.03 13.40
CA PRO A 175 -4.30 12.07 12.01
C PRO A 175 -5.42 12.68 11.16
N ASP A 176 -5.11 13.75 10.45
CA ASP A 176 -6.04 14.39 9.52
C ASP A 176 -6.03 13.63 8.18
N ILE A 177 -6.67 12.45 8.19
CA ILE A 177 -6.75 11.57 7.01
C ILE A 177 -7.48 12.29 5.88
N PHE A 178 -8.61 12.94 6.18
CA PHE A 178 -9.42 13.63 5.19
C PHE A 178 -8.70 14.84 4.60
N GLY A 179 -8.03 15.65 5.43
CA GLY A 179 -7.20 16.75 4.93
C GLY A 179 -6.04 16.28 4.06
N ASN A 180 -5.38 15.18 4.44
CA ASN A 180 -4.30 14.57 3.65
C ASN A 180 -4.79 14.00 2.31
N ILE A 181 -5.99 13.43 2.27
CA ILE A 181 -6.64 12.97 1.04
C ILE A 181 -7.00 14.16 0.16
N LEU A 182 -7.68 15.15 0.70
CA LEU A 182 -8.13 16.34 -0.06
C LEU A 182 -6.95 17.13 -0.63
N SER A 183 -5.86 17.28 0.14
CA SER A 183 -4.65 17.96 -0.30
C SER A 183 -3.92 17.21 -1.43
N SER A 184 -4.04 15.88 -1.47
CA SER A 184 -3.47 15.07 -2.56
C SER A 184 -4.19 15.33 -3.89
N PHE A 185 -5.52 15.40 -3.86
CA PHE A 185 -6.31 15.72 -5.07
C PHE A 185 -6.14 17.17 -5.53
N LYS A 186 -5.99 18.11 -4.58
CA LYS A 186 -5.81 19.54 -4.92
C LYS A 186 -4.45 19.83 -5.55
N LYS A 187 -3.41 19.07 -5.20
CA LYS A 187 -2.07 19.19 -5.80
C LYS A 187 -2.01 18.68 -7.25
N GLU A 188 -2.77 17.66 -7.58
CA GLU A 188 -2.84 17.15 -8.97
C GLU A 188 -3.57 18.13 -9.90
N GLY A 189 -4.57 18.86 -9.43
CA GLY A 189 -5.27 19.89 -10.20
C GLY A 189 -4.38 21.08 -10.59
N ALA A 190 -3.53 21.53 -9.66
CA ALA A 190 -2.65 22.68 -9.88
C ALA A 190 -1.44 22.40 -10.81
N SER A 191 -1.08 21.11 -11.00
CA SER A 191 0.01 20.72 -11.93
C SER A 191 -0.43 20.60 -13.38
N LYS A 192 -1.73 20.71 -13.67
CA LYS A 192 -2.27 20.63 -15.04
C LYS A 192 -2.57 22.00 -15.66
N GLU A 193 -2.38 23.09 -14.91
CA GLU A 193 -2.65 24.46 -15.38
C GLU A 193 -1.37 25.29 -15.66
N ASN A 194 -0.18 24.70 -15.71
CA ASN A 194 1.06 25.38 -16.11
C ASN A 194 1.76 24.65 -17.25
#